data_bd896b527e459badf4e2e0f265b7c804
#
_entry.id   bd896b527e459badf4e2e0f265b7c804
#
_cell.length_a   1.000
_cell.length_b   1.000
_cell.length_c   1.000
_cell.angle_alpha   90.00
_cell.angle_beta   90.00
_cell.angle_gamma   90.00
#
_symmetry.space_group_name_H-M   'P 1'
#
loop_
_entity.id
_entity.type
_entity.pdbx_description
1 polymer ?
#
loop_
_entity_poly.entity_id
_entity_poly.type
_entity_poly.pdbx_seq_one_letter_code
_entity_poly.pdbx_strand_id
1 'polypeptide(L)'
;MTTRQPAVSGAFYPDQPELLHTVVSNLMSEANERELSPKVLIVPHAGYIYSGAIAASGYKQLEPFRRNIKRVVLLGPSHQVAFEGIALPDCEAFSTPLGEIPLDIMAIKSLERFSQVQIMDAAHAREHSLEVQCPFLQNTLDNFKLIPLVVGDASPYAVAEVIDYLWGGDETLIVISSDLSHYLPYEEANHRDSLTTKAIEQMSCALTGGQA
;
A
#
# COMPACT_ATOMS: atom_id res chain seq x y z
N MET A 1 0.17 22.62 -9.58
CA MET A 1 0.29 21.35 -8.84
C MET A 1 -0.27 20.25 -9.73
N THR A 2 0.52 19.25 -10.01
CA THR A 2 0.08 18.06 -10.75
C THR A 2 -0.45 17.02 -9.76
N THR A 3 -1.64 16.46 -10.05
CA THR A 3 -2.30 15.49 -9.17
C THR A 3 -2.60 14.23 -9.96
N ARG A 4 -2.18 13.07 -9.44
CA ARG A 4 -2.56 11.77 -10.00
C ARG A 4 -4.04 11.52 -9.73
N GLN A 5 -4.82 11.35 -10.79
CA GLN A 5 -6.25 11.07 -10.70
C GLN A 5 -6.50 9.57 -10.41
N PRO A 6 -7.63 9.21 -9.76
CA PRO A 6 -7.96 7.83 -9.49
C PRO A 6 -8.18 7.04 -10.79
N ALA A 7 -7.63 5.83 -10.86
CA ALA A 7 -7.72 4.95 -12.03
C ALA A 7 -8.79 3.86 -11.88
N VAL A 8 -9.12 3.47 -10.65
CA VAL A 8 -10.03 2.35 -10.36
C VAL A 8 -11.23 2.73 -9.49
N SER A 9 -11.46 4.03 -9.30
CA SER A 9 -12.66 4.58 -8.68
C SER A 9 -13.90 4.16 -9.48
N GLY A 10 -14.97 3.72 -8.80
CA GLY A 10 -16.17 3.15 -9.41
C GLY A 10 -16.04 1.67 -9.81
N ALA A 11 -14.83 1.11 -9.81
CA ALA A 11 -14.59 -0.29 -10.15
C ALA A 11 -14.09 -1.12 -8.94
N PHE A 12 -13.07 -0.66 -8.23
CA PHE A 12 -12.51 -1.33 -7.06
C PHE A 12 -13.12 -0.83 -5.75
N TYR A 13 -13.57 0.40 -5.73
CA TYR A 13 -14.25 1.05 -4.61
C TYR A 13 -15.22 2.12 -5.14
N PRO A 14 -16.22 2.58 -4.36
CA PRO A 14 -17.18 3.58 -4.80
C PRO A 14 -16.55 4.88 -5.26
N ASP A 15 -17.07 5.49 -6.33
CA ASP A 15 -16.66 6.79 -6.87
C ASP A 15 -17.35 7.99 -6.20
N GLN A 16 -18.45 7.73 -5.47
CA GLN A 16 -19.18 8.74 -4.73
C GLN A 16 -18.57 8.92 -3.33
N PRO A 17 -18.15 10.14 -2.94
CA PRO A 17 -17.45 10.39 -1.67
C PRO A 17 -18.20 9.87 -0.44
N GLU A 18 -19.51 10.14 -0.32
CA GLU A 18 -20.33 9.75 0.82
C GLU A 18 -20.48 8.22 0.90
N LEU A 19 -20.65 7.56 -0.25
CA LEU A 19 -20.73 6.11 -0.31
C LEU A 19 -19.40 5.46 0.05
N LEU A 20 -18.29 5.98 -0.50
CA LEU A 20 -16.96 5.48 -0.19
C LEU A 20 -16.65 5.62 1.30
N HIS A 21 -16.91 6.81 1.89
CA HIS A 21 -16.73 7.04 3.31
C HIS A 21 -17.56 6.04 4.15
N THR A 22 -18.82 5.82 3.78
CA THR A 22 -19.69 4.86 4.46
C THR A 22 -19.17 3.44 4.38
N VAL A 23 -18.75 2.99 3.19
CA VAL A 23 -18.19 1.64 2.98
C VAL A 23 -16.93 1.44 3.81
N VAL A 24 -15.97 2.36 3.75
CA VAL A 24 -14.72 2.26 4.53
C VAL A 24 -15.01 2.29 6.03
N SER A 25 -15.88 3.19 6.49
CA SER A 25 -16.23 3.30 7.92
C SER A 25 -16.91 2.03 8.44
N ASN A 26 -17.79 1.41 7.64
CA ASN A 26 -18.43 0.14 8.01
C ASN A 26 -17.40 -0.98 8.13
N LEU A 27 -16.52 -1.15 7.13
CA LEU A 27 -15.44 -2.13 7.16
C LEU A 27 -14.54 -1.94 8.39
N MET A 28 -14.18 -0.71 8.71
CA MET A 28 -13.37 -0.37 9.89
C MET A 28 -14.11 -0.65 11.21
N SER A 29 -15.42 -0.43 11.27
CA SER A 29 -16.22 -0.68 12.47
C SER A 29 -16.41 -2.18 12.77
N GLU A 30 -16.42 -3.02 11.73
CA GLU A 30 -16.52 -4.48 11.86
C GLU A 30 -15.18 -5.14 12.22
N ALA A 31 -14.08 -4.44 12.01
CA ALA A 31 -12.74 -4.94 12.33
C ALA A 31 -12.43 -4.85 13.82
N ASN A 32 -11.80 -5.89 14.35
CA ASN A 32 -11.39 -5.92 15.75
C ASN A 32 -10.09 -5.14 15.97
N GLU A 33 -10.10 -4.29 16.99
CA GLU A 33 -8.88 -3.67 17.50
C GLU A 33 -8.09 -4.69 18.34
N ARG A 34 -6.76 -4.65 18.18
CA ARG A 34 -5.81 -5.42 18.98
C ARG A 34 -4.80 -4.45 19.59
N GLU A 35 -4.24 -4.77 20.72
CA GLU A 35 -3.18 -3.96 21.37
C GLU A 35 -1.85 -4.11 20.60
N LEU A 36 -1.80 -3.55 19.38
CA LEU A 36 -0.63 -3.59 18.49
C LEU A 36 -0.23 -2.17 18.11
N SER A 37 1.07 -1.93 17.98
CA SER A 37 1.65 -0.70 17.41
C SER A 37 2.43 -1.08 16.14
N PRO A 38 1.75 -1.26 14.99
CA PRO A 38 2.42 -1.75 13.81
C PRO A 38 3.30 -0.66 13.19
N LYS A 39 4.56 -1.00 12.94
CA LYS A 39 5.50 -0.22 12.13
C LYS A 39 5.30 -0.48 10.64
N VAL A 40 4.89 -1.71 10.31
CA VAL A 40 4.65 -2.18 8.95
C VAL A 40 3.28 -2.85 8.89
N LEU A 41 2.51 -2.55 7.87
CA LEU A 41 1.30 -3.30 7.48
C LEU A 41 1.55 -4.01 6.16
N ILE A 42 1.06 -5.26 6.07
CA ILE A 42 0.91 -5.97 4.79
C ILE A 42 -0.58 -6.18 4.59
N VAL A 43 -1.14 -5.59 3.53
CA VAL A 43 -2.59 -5.55 3.28
C VAL A 43 -2.90 -5.80 1.81
N PRO A 44 -4.02 -6.48 1.50
CA PRO A 44 -4.41 -6.82 0.15
C PRO A 44 -4.91 -5.62 -0.65
N HIS A 45 -4.94 -5.76 -2.01
CA HIS A 45 -5.33 -4.69 -2.93
C HIS A 45 -6.37 -5.11 -3.99
N ALA A 46 -7.14 -6.16 -3.75
CA ALA A 46 -8.31 -6.46 -4.57
C ALA A 46 -9.43 -5.41 -4.37
N GLY A 47 -10.49 -5.45 -5.16
CA GLY A 47 -11.66 -4.59 -4.94
C GLY A 47 -12.26 -4.78 -3.54
N TYR A 48 -12.81 -3.71 -2.96
CA TYR A 48 -13.28 -3.68 -1.56
C TYR A 48 -14.29 -4.77 -1.21
N ILE A 49 -15.10 -5.21 -2.17
CA ILE A 49 -16.05 -6.33 -1.97
C ILE A 49 -15.34 -7.67 -1.68
N TYR A 50 -14.07 -7.81 -2.08
CA TYR A 50 -13.28 -9.04 -1.90
C TYR A 50 -12.30 -8.93 -0.73
N SER A 51 -11.52 -7.87 -0.68
CA SER A 51 -10.41 -7.73 0.26
C SER A 51 -10.59 -6.63 1.30
N GLY A 52 -11.63 -5.80 1.21
CA GLY A 52 -11.83 -4.64 2.06
C GLY A 52 -11.87 -4.99 3.55
N ALA A 53 -12.55 -6.06 3.94
CA ALA A 53 -12.62 -6.49 5.34
C ALA A 53 -11.24 -6.92 5.90
N ILE A 54 -10.42 -7.56 5.07
CA ILE A 54 -9.06 -7.96 5.46
C ILE A 54 -8.15 -6.73 5.58
N ALA A 55 -8.21 -5.82 4.59
CA ALA A 55 -7.47 -4.56 4.65
C ALA A 55 -7.87 -3.75 5.90
N ALA A 56 -9.16 -3.61 6.17
CA ALA A 56 -9.69 -2.92 7.34
C ALA A 56 -9.15 -3.49 8.66
N SER A 57 -8.98 -4.82 8.77
CA SER A 57 -8.40 -5.45 9.98
C SER A 57 -6.96 -5.00 10.27
N GLY A 58 -6.19 -4.68 9.24
CA GLY A 58 -4.87 -4.08 9.36
C GLY A 58 -4.95 -2.59 9.74
N TYR A 59 -5.73 -1.81 8.97
CA TYR A 59 -5.86 -0.37 9.20
C TYR A 59 -6.47 -0.01 10.55
N LYS A 60 -7.37 -0.84 11.08
CA LYS A 60 -7.97 -0.67 12.42
C LYS A 60 -6.92 -0.53 13.51
N GLN A 61 -5.79 -1.21 13.39
CA GLN A 61 -4.70 -1.16 14.37
C GLN A 61 -4.00 0.19 14.42
N LEU A 62 -4.22 1.07 13.44
CA LEU A 62 -3.61 2.40 13.38
C LEU A 62 -4.44 3.48 14.08
N GLU A 63 -5.72 3.25 14.39
CA GLU A 63 -6.59 4.27 14.97
C GLU A 63 -6.01 4.92 16.24
N PRO A 64 -5.37 4.18 17.18
CA PRO A 64 -4.74 4.79 18.34
C PRO A 64 -3.59 5.75 18.00
N PHE A 65 -2.96 5.56 16.83
CA PHE A 65 -1.77 6.30 16.37
C PHE A 65 -2.09 7.34 15.30
N ARG A 66 -3.37 7.58 14.99
CA ARG A 66 -3.84 8.44 13.90
C ARG A 66 -3.22 9.84 13.87
N ARG A 67 -2.84 10.38 15.03
CA ARG A 67 -2.22 11.69 15.16
C ARG A 67 -0.70 11.64 15.14
N ASN A 68 -0.10 10.48 15.38
CA ASN A 68 1.34 10.32 15.48
C ASN A 68 1.96 10.08 14.09
N ILE A 69 1.30 9.26 13.27
CA ILE A 69 1.75 8.94 11.92
C ILE A 69 1.61 10.18 11.03
N LYS A 70 2.73 10.64 10.46
CA LYS A 70 2.85 11.82 9.60
C LYS A 70 3.36 11.50 8.21
N ARG A 71 3.89 10.32 8.03
CA ARG A 71 4.44 9.83 6.77
C ARG A 71 4.01 8.40 6.54
N VAL A 72 3.57 8.10 5.33
CA VAL A 72 3.25 6.74 4.89
C VAL A 72 4.10 6.41 3.67
N VAL A 73 4.94 5.40 3.81
CA VAL A 73 5.67 4.78 2.69
C VAL A 73 4.79 3.63 2.19
N LEU A 74 4.26 3.77 0.99
CA LEU A 74 3.31 2.81 0.41
C LEU A 74 3.95 2.11 -0.78
N LEU A 75 4.17 0.81 -0.67
CA LEU A 75 4.73 -0.04 -1.71
C LEU A 75 3.66 -0.97 -2.29
N GLY A 76 3.72 -1.20 -3.59
CA GLY A 76 2.87 -2.19 -4.26
C GLY A 76 3.44 -2.58 -5.61
N PRO A 77 3.06 -3.75 -6.15
CA PRO A 77 3.55 -4.24 -7.44
C PRO A 77 2.99 -3.46 -8.61
N SER A 78 3.74 -3.47 -9.72
CA SER A 78 3.28 -2.96 -11.01
C SER A 78 2.50 -4.03 -11.76
N HIS A 79 1.21 -3.77 -12.08
CA HIS A 79 0.37 -4.65 -12.88
C HIS A 79 0.23 -4.18 -14.33
N GLN A 80 0.48 -2.91 -14.61
CA GLN A 80 0.17 -2.30 -15.90
C GLN A 80 1.40 -2.05 -16.77
N VAL A 81 2.57 -1.85 -16.15
CA VAL A 81 3.80 -1.48 -16.84
C VAL A 81 4.94 -2.36 -16.35
N ALA A 82 5.61 -3.06 -17.28
CA ALA A 82 6.81 -3.80 -16.94
C ALA A 82 8.04 -2.87 -16.98
N PHE A 83 8.81 -2.83 -15.89
CA PHE A 83 10.05 -2.06 -15.77
C PHE A 83 10.95 -2.65 -14.67
N GLU A 84 12.23 -2.32 -14.70
CA GLU A 84 13.19 -2.70 -13.66
C GLU A 84 13.23 -1.67 -12.54
N GLY A 85 13.30 -2.13 -11.28
CA GLY A 85 13.47 -1.27 -10.11
C GLY A 85 12.16 -0.75 -9.52
N ILE A 86 12.19 0.48 -9.03
CA ILE A 86 11.10 1.14 -8.29
C ILE A 86 10.75 2.46 -8.98
N ALA A 87 9.47 2.68 -9.25
CA ALA A 87 8.96 3.90 -9.87
C ALA A 87 8.42 4.88 -8.84
N LEU A 88 8.81 6.14 -8.99
CA LEU A 88 8.27 7.31 -8.31
C LEU A 88 7.36 8.10 -9.26
N PRO A 89 6.31 8.76 -8.77
CA PRO A 89 5.52 9.69 -9.58
C PRO A 89 6.17 11.08 -9.64
N ASP A 90 5.92 11.81 -10.73
CA ASP A 90 6.23 13.23 -10.87
C ASP A 90 4.95 14.09 -10.64
N CYS A 91 4.31 13.88 -9.50
CA CYS A 91 3.15 14.67 -9.08
C CYS A 91 3.29 15.10 -7.61
N GLU A 92 2.42 16.02 -7.18
CA GLU A 92 2.45 16.58 -5.83
C GLU A 92 1.40 15.98 -4.91
N ALA A 93 0.39 15.30 -5.48
CA ALA A 93 -0.69 14.66 -4.72
C ALA A 93 -1.29 13.46 -5.46
N PHE A 94 -1.91 12.55 -4.71
CA PHE A 94 -2.83 11.54 -5.21
C PHE A 94 -4.27 11.95 -4.87
N SER A 95 -5.17 11.86 -5.84
CA SER A 95 -6.60 12.14 -5.65
C SER A 95 -7.38 10.86 -5.44
N THR A 96 -8.36 10.92 -4.54
CA THR A 96 -9.42 9.93 -4.37
C THR A 96 -10.77 10.66 -4.29
N PRO A 97 -11.92 9.97 -4.32
CA PRO A 97 -13.19 10.63 -4.03
C PRO A 97 -13.26 11.31 -2.64
N LEU A 98 -12.42 10.88 -1.67
CA LEU A 98 -12.35 11.50 -0.34
C LEU A 98 -11.46 12.75 -0.28
N GLY A 99 -10.83 13.14 -1.38
CA GLY A 99 -9.95 14.30 -1.48
C GLY A 99 -8.52 13.94 -1.85
N GLU A 100 -7.64 14.94 -1.78
CA GLU A 100 -6.23 14.80 -2.16
C GLU A 100 -5.35 14.39 -0.96
N ILE A 101 -4.37 13.53 -1.23
CA ILE A 101 -3.31 13.15 -0.30
C ILE A 101 -2.02 13.79 -0.80
N PRO A 102 -1.42 14.72 -0.04
CA PRO A 102 -0.15 15.34 -0.43
C PRO A 102 0.99 14.34 -0.38
N LEU A 103 1.91 14.43 -1.34
CA LEU A 103 3.12 13.63 -1.35
C LEU A 103 4.25 14.28 -0.53
N ASP A 104 5.14 13.46 0.03
CA ASP A 104 6.37 13.94 0.66
C ASP A 104 7.44 14.17 -0.41
N ILE A 105 7.34 15.30 -1.11
CA ILE A 105 8.22 15.65 -2.24
C ILE A 105 9.70 15.65 -1.85
N MET A 106 10.02 16.08 -0.62
CA MET A 106 11.42 16.11 -0.17
C MET A 106 11.98 14.69 0.01
N ALA A 107 11.18 13.80 0.59
CA ALA A 107 11.57 12.40 0.71
C ALA A 107 11.65 11.72 -0.67
N ILE A 108 10.67 11.95 -1.56
CA ILE A 108 10.65 11.40 -2.93
C ILE A 108 11.91 11.82 -3.68
N LYS A 109 12.27 13.10 -3.70
CA LYS A 109 13.49 13.59 -4.34
C LYS A 109 14.76 12.98 -3.76
N SER A 110 14.80 12.71 -2.47
CA SER A 110 15.96 12.09 -1.84
C SER A 110 16.21 10.65 -2.31
N LEU A 111 15.17 9.97 -2.85
CA LEU A 111 15.27 8.61 -3.38
C LEU A 111 15.92 8.54 -4.77
N GLU A 112 15.99 9.63 -5.52
CA GLU A 112 16.64 9.68 -6.83
C GLU A 112 18.14 9.34 -6.78
N ARG A 113 18.73 9.31 -5.59
CA ARG A 113 20.12 8.86 -5.35
C ARG A 113 20.34 7.35 -5.56
N PHE A 114 19.26 6.55 -5.48
CA PHE A 114 19.33 5.11 -5.63
C PHE A 114 19.22 4.73 -7.11
N SER A 115 20.16 3.95 -7.62
CA SER A 115 20.21 3.57 -9.03
C SER A 115 19.01 2.72 -9.48
N GLN A 116 18.38 2.00 -8.54
CA GLN A 116 17.18 1.20 -8.78
C GLN A 116 15.88 2.01 -8.71
N VAL A 117 15.94 3.32 -8.45
CA VAL A 117 14.78 4.21 -8.35
C VAL A 117 14.74 5.14 -9.56
N GLN A 118 13.57 5.32 -10.15
CA GLN A 118 13.36 6.19 -11.31
C GLN A 118 12.01 6.91 -11.23
N ILE A 119 11.92 8.09 -11.83
CA ILE A 119 10.64 8.78 -12.01
C ILE A 119 9.94 8.16 -13.21
N MET A 120 8.72 7.64 -13.02
CA MET A 120 7.95 7.00 -14.09
C MET A 120 6.44 7.11 -13.83
N ASP A 121 5.83 8.21 -14.25
CA ASP A 121 4.38 8.43 -14.14
C ASP A 121 3.52 7.34 -14.79
N ALA A 122 4.01 6.76 -15.90
CA ALA A 122 3.31 5.69 -16.58
C ALA A 122 3.04 4.48 -15.68
N ALA A 123 3.97 4.16 -14.75
CA ALA A 123 3.80 3.07 -13.79
C ALA A 123 2.73 3.38 -12.75
N HIS A 124 2.49 4.65 -12.44
CA HIS A 124 1.48 5.09 -11.47
C HIS A 124 0.11 5.35 -12.09
N ALA A 125 0.06 5.78 -13.35
CA ALA A 125 -1.13 6.36 -13.97
C ALA A 125 -2.37 5.43 -13.91
N ARG A 126 -2.19 4.13 -14.12
CA ARG A 126 -3.26 3.12 -14.14
C ARG A 126 -3.10 2.03 -13.08
N GLU A 127 -2.14 2.19 -12.16
CA GLU A 127 -1.86 1.20 -11.14
C GLU A 127 -2.85 1.32 -9.97
N HIS A 128 -3.40 0.18 -9.59
CA HIS A 128 -4.41 0.09 -8.53
C HIS A 128 -3.84 -0.34 -7.17
N SER A 129 -2.70 -1.06 -7.17
CA SER A 129 -2.13 -1.65 -5.94
C SER A 129 -1.91 -0.61 -4.82
N LEU A 130 -1.52 0.61 -5.18
CA LEU A 130 -1.35 1.71 -4.23
C LEU A 130 -2.67 2.46 -4.00
N GLU A 131 -3.44 2.68 -5.05
CA GLU A 131 -4.62 3.53 -5.01
C GLU A 131 -5.69 3.02 -4.04
N VAL A 132 -5.94 1.70 -4.03
CA VAL A 132 -6.97 1.09 -3.17
C VAL A 132 -6.66 1.23 -1.68
N GLN A 133 -5.40 1.49 -1.31
CA GLN A 133 -5.00 1.74 0.07
C GLN A 133 -5.32 3.17 0.53
N CYS A 134 -5.40 4.12 -0.41
CA CYS A 134 -5.54 5.53 -0.11
C CYS A 134 -6.81 5.87 0.69
N PRO A 135 -8.02 5.37 0.37
CA PRO A 135 -9.21 5.68 1.16
C PRO A 135 -9.16 5.15 2.60
N PHE A 136 -8.54 4.00 2.82
CA PHE A 136 -8.31 3.50 4.19
C PHE A 136 -7.38 4.42 4.97
N LEU A 137 -6.28 4.87 4.36
CA LEU A 137 -5.35 5.82 4.98
C LEU A 137 -6.04 7.15 5.33
N GLN A 138 -6.85 7.69 4.41
CA GLN A 138 -7.60 8.94 4.62
C GLN A 138 -8.66 8.82 5.74
N ASN A 139 -9.29 7.67 5.88
CA ASN A 139 -10.25 7.41 6.95
C ASN A 139 -9.56 7.25 8.31
N THR A 140 -8.37 6.64 8.31
CA THR A 140 -7.68 6.23 9.54
C THR A 140 -6.78 7.31 10.12
N LEU A 141 -6.06 8.08 9.28
CA LEU A 141 -5.03 9.04 9.70
C LEU A 141 -5.51 10.48 9.56
N ASP A 142 -5.13 11.36 10.51
CA ASP A 142 -5.58 12.76 10.48
C ASP A 142 -4.86 13.59 9.42
N ASN A 143 -3.54 13.63 9.45
CA ASN A 143 -2.71 14.44 8.54
C ASN A 143 -1.39 13.73 8.27
N PHE A 144 -1.19 13.29 7.05
CA PHE A 144 0.02 12.58 6.64
C PHE A 144 0.43 12.98 5.21
N LYS A 145 1.67 12.65 4.87
CA LYS A 145 2.19 12.71 3.50
C LYS A 145 2.49 11.32 3.00
N LEU A 146 2.24 11.09 1.73
CA LEU A 146 2.43 9.80 1.08
C LEU A 146 3.77 9.77 0.32
N ILE A 147 4.45 8.64 0.37
CA ILE A 147 5.58 8.28 -0.50
C ILE A 147 5.16 7.00 -1.25
N PRO A 148 4.58 7.13 -2.46
CA PRO A 148 4.10 5.99 -3.23
C PRO A 148 5.24 5.39 -4.06
N LEU A 149 5.46 4.09 -3.93
CA LEU A 149 6.51 3.33 -4.59
C LEU A 149 5.89 2.16 -5.37
N VAL A 150 5.84 2.26 -6.71
CA VAL A 150 5.45 1.11 -7.53
C VAL A 150 6.69 0.27 -7.78
N VAL A 151 6.62 -1.01 -7.39
CA VAL A 151 7.74 -1.95 -7.52
C VAL A 151 7.55 -2.77 -8.81
N GLY A 152 8.52 -2.64 -9.72
CA GLY A 152 8.65 -3.46 -10.91
C GLY A 152 9.51 -4.71 -10.66
N ASP A 153 10.29 -5.12 -11.64
CA ASP A 153 11.28 -6.18 -11.45
C ASP A 153 12.46 -5.64 -10.63
N ALA A 154 12.42 -5.92 -9.33
CA ALA A 154 13.41 -5.45 -8.37
C ALA A 154 13.79 -6.58 -7.40
N SER A 155 15.08 -6.71 -7.12
CA SER A 155 15.53 -7.67 -6.11
C SER A 155 15.01 -7.28 -4.71
N PRO A 156 14.75 -8.25 -3.81
CA PRO A 156 14.37 -7.95 -2.43
C PRO A 156 15.36 -7.03 -1.72
N TYR A 157 16.64 -7.14 -2.02
CA TYR A 157 17.70 -6.29 -1.45
C TYR A 157 17.58 -4.83 -1.92
N ALA A 158 17.28 -4.61 -3.20
CA ALA A 158 17.08 -3.27 -3.76
C ALA A 158 15.87 -2.56 -3.14
N VAL A 159 14.79 -3.30 -2.88
CA VAL A 159 13.60 -2.78 -2.18
C VAL A 159 13.91 -2.52 -0.71
N ALA A 160 14.57 -3.46 -0.04
CA ALA A 160 14.93 -3.34 1.38
C ALA A 160 15.82 -2.12 1.65
N GLU A 161 16.78 -1.81 0.76
CA GLU A 161 17.65 -0.63 0.87
C GLU A 161 16.85 0.68 0.88
N VAL A 162 15.82 0.79 0.03
CA VAL A 162 14.93 1.95 -0.02
C VAL A 162 14.04 2.03 1.23
N ILE A 163 13.51 0.89 1.67
CA ILE A 163 12.71 0.82 2.91
C ILE A 163 13.55 1.24 4.12
N ASP A 164 14.78 0.72 4.24
CA ASP A 164 15.69 1.04 5.33
C ASP A 164 16.01 2.53 5.38
N TYR A 165 16.28 3.14 4.22
CA TYR A 165 16.48 4.59 4.12
C TYR A 165 15.27 5.41 4.56
N LEU A 166 14.04 4.93 4.28
CA LEU A 166 12.78 5.60 4.62
C LEU A 166 12.22 5.19 5.99
N TRP A 167 12.89 4.30 6.73
CA TRP A 167 12.34 3.66 7.93
C TRP A 167 11.76 4.65 8.94
N GLY A 168 12.46 5.75 9.21
CA GLY A 168 12.02 6.80 10.14
C GLY A 168 11.77 6.30 11.57
N GLY A 169 11.12 7.15 12.37
CA GLY A 169 10.66 6.84 13.72
C GLY A 169 9.18 6.44 13.76
N ASP A 170 8.52 6.71 14.89
CA ASP A 170 7.10 6.41 15.11
C ASP A 170 6.14 7.24 14.23
N GLU A 171 6.65 8.33 13.65
CA GLU A 171 5.91 9.16 12.72
C GLU A 171 5.79 8.56 11.31
N THR A 172 6.55 7.52 10.99
CA THR A 172 6.59 6.87 9.68
C THR A 172 5.97 5.48 9.75
N LEU A 173 4.93 5.25 8.95
CA LEU A 173 4.32 3.94 8.70
C LEU A 173 4.77 3.41 7.34
N ILE A 174 5.03 2.10 7.27
CA ILE A 174 5.27 1.40 6.00
C ILE A 174 4.05 0.54 5.70
N VAL A 175 3.51 0.66 4.51
CA VAL A 175 2.40 -0.16 4.01
C VAL A 175 2.86 -0.93 2.78
N ILE A 176 2.82 -2.24 2.86
CA ILE A 176 3.09 -3.16 1.76
C ILE A 176 1.75 -3.66 1.24
N SER A 177 1.41 -3.22 0.05
CA SER A 177 0.20 -3.62 -0.65
C SER A 177 0.47 -4.90 -1.42
N SER A 178 -0.07 -6.03 -0.96
CA SER A 178 0.24 -7.34 -1.52
C SER A 178 -0.93 -8.30 -1.36
N ASP A 179 -1.40 -8.83 -2.47
CA ASP A 179 -2.25 -10.01 -2.47
C ASP A 179 -1.39 -11.27 -2.33
N LEU A 180 -2.03 -12.37 -1.96
CA LEU A 180 -1.42 -13.70 -1.92
C LEU A 180 -1.74 -14.48 -3.22
N SER A 181 -1.93 -15.81 -3.16
CA SER A 181 -2.13 -16.61 -4.36
C SER A 181 -3.40 -16.23 -5.14
N HIS A 182 -3.34 -16.34 -6.46
CA HIS A 182 -4.44 -16.01 -7.37
C HIS A 182 -4.90 -17.23 -8.16
N TYR A 183 -6.22 -17.33 -8.42
CA TYR A 183 -6.83 -18.29 -9.33
C TYR A 183 -6.59 -19.76 -9.01
N LEU A 184 -6.25 -20.10 -7.77
CA LEU A 184 -6.04 -21.45 -7.32
C LEU A 184 -7.32 -22.07 -6.71
N PRO A 185 -7.49 -23.39 -6.76
CA PRO A 185 -8.48 -24.06 -5.95
C PRO A 185 -8.27 -23.75 -4.45
N TYR A 186 -9.38 -23.69 -3.69
CA TYR A 186 -9.37 -23.25 -2.30
C TYR A 186 -8.31 -23.94 -1.41
N GLU A 187 -8.21 -25.25 -1.49
CA GLU A 187 -7.24 -26.03 -0.69
C GLU A 187 -5.79 -25.71 -1.05
N GLU A 188 -5.51 -25.51 -2.34
CA GLU A 188 -4.18 -25.16 -2.82
C GLU A 188 -3.82 -23.73 -2.42
N ALA A 189 -4.77 -22.78 -2.58
CA ALA A 189 -4.61 -21.40 -2.12
C ALA A 189 -4.27 -21.37 -0.61
N ASN A 190 -5.08 -22.01 0.22
CA ASN A 190 -4.84 -22.07 1.67
C ASN A 190 -3.47 -22.65 2.03
N HIS A 191 -3.06 -23.71 1.32
CA HIS A 191 -1.76 -24.34 1.58
C HIS A 191 -0.61 -23.36 1.26
N ARG A 192 -0.60 -22.76 0.07
CA ARG A 192 0.43 -21.81 -0.36
C ARG A 192 0.47 -20.56 0.52
N ASP A 193 -0.68 -19.98 0.75
CA ASP A 193 -0.82 -18.75 1.54
C ASP A 193 -0.38 -18.97 2.99
N SER A 194 -0.67 -20.16 3.56
CA SER A 194 -0.17 -20.54 4.89
C SER A 194 1.35 -20.66 4.95
N LEU A 195 2.01 -21.09 3.87
CA LEU A 195 3.47 -21.14 3.81
C LEU A 195 4.05 -19.71 3.75
N THR A 196 3.44 -18.85 2.95
CA THR A 196 3.84 -17.43 2.81
C THR A 196 3.68 -16.69 4.15
N THR A 197 2.51 -16.81 4.80
CA THR A 197 2.26 -16.16 6.10
C THR A 197 3.21 -16.65 7.18
N LYS A 198 3.47 -17.96 7.26
CA LYS A 198 4.46 -18.52 8.21
C LYS A 198 5.87 -17.99 7.97
N ALA A 199 6.28 -17.84 6.71
CA ALA A 199 7.59 -17.28 6.40
C ALA A 199 7.70 -15.81 6.81
N ILE A 200 6.63 -15.03 6.60
CA ILE A 200 6.55 -13.63 7.07
C ILE A 200 6.62 -13.56 8.60
N GLU A 201 5.82 -14.35 9.30
CA GLU A 201 5.81 -14.41 10.78
C GLU A 201 7.17 -14.82 11.36
N GLN A 202 7.90 -15.68 10.67
CA GLN A 202 9.24 -16.13 11.06
C GLN A 202 10.36 -15.20 10.59
N MET A 203 10.03 -14.09 9.90
CA MET A 203 10.99 -13.21 9.23
C MET A 203 11.98 -13.97 8.35
N SER A 204 11.50 -14.99 7.65
CA SER A 204 12.32 -15.84 6.79
C SER A 204 12.47 -15.25 5.41
N CYS A 205 13.71 -15.04 4.97
CA CYS A 205 14.02 -14.61 3.60
C CYS A 205 14.01 -15.74 2.56
N ALA A 206 13.54 -16.93 2.94
CA ALA A 206 13.56 -18.14 2.08
C ALA A 206 12.40 -18.24 1.08
N LEU A 207 11.55 -17.20 0.97
CA LEU A 207 10.52 -17.12 -0.07
C LEU A 207 11.20 -16.92 -1.44
N THR A 208 11.35 -17.99 -2.18
CA THR A 208 11.77 -17.93 -3.59
C THR A 208 10.52 -17.74 -4.45
N GLY A 209 10.60 -16.89 -5.48
CA GLY A 209 9.48 -16.44 -6.35
C GLY A 209 8.73 -17.52 -7.15
N GLY A 210 8.79 -18.78 -6.76
CA GLY A 210 7.96 -19.87 -7.26
C GLY A 210 6.91 -20.35 -6.24
N GLN A 211 6.77 -19.66 -5.12
CA GLN A 211 5.83 -19.99 -4.03
C GLN A 211 4.78 -18.90 -3.77
N ALA A 212 4.90 -17.75 -4.47
CA ALA A 212 3.90 -16.69 -4.47
C ALA A 212 2.95 -16.86 -5.65
#